data_86f75c366e8f1af2b371395bf1a9d6b9
#
_entry.id   86f75c366e8f1af2b371395bf1a9d6b9
#
_cell.length_a   1.000
_cell.length_b   1.000
_cell.length_c   1.000
_cell.angle_alpha   90.00
_cell.angle_beta   90.00
_cell.angle_gamma   90.00
#
_symmetry.space_group_name_H-M   'P 1'
#
loop_
_entity.id
_entity.type
_entity.pdbx_description
1 polymer ?
#
loop_
_entity_poly.entity_id
_entity_poly.type
_entity_poly.pdbx_seq_one_letter_code
_entity_poly.pdbx_strand_id
1 'polypeptide(L)'
;MVFSSIPFLYYFLPAVLAVYFLTPRKGKNAVLLLASLIFYGWGELRLLPLMAFTILLCYVCGLGIERSRKRKKLWLLASIVISVGLLGVFKYADFFIGSLNAVTGLKIPLLHLALPIGISFYTFQCLSYTIDVYRGSVPAQKNLINFGAYVALFPQLIAGPIVRYADIARELEHREHSWENTAVGLRRFLVGLGKKVILADNFALLIQLFRQSNEKSVLFYWMYAVAFTLNIYFDFSGYSDMAIGLGRVLGFHFVENFDYPYLSRSVTEFWRRWHISLGSWFRDYVYIPMGGSRVSRWRWVLNILTVWMLTGLWHGAAWNFVLWGLLFATLLLAEKWIPALQKLPGVLRHGYVLLAVVLSFVLFNADSLAQAGQDFAGLFGFGGLSLTSAETLYYLKSYAVLFVLGILGSTPVVRDAARRIDGTKAGVVLEAAAMLVLLIVCTAYLVDGSFSPFLYFRF
;
A
#
# COMPACT_ATOMS: atom_id res chain seq x y z
N MET A 1 4.08 -0.03 -16.62
CA MET A 1 4.19 1.46 -16.52
C MET A 1 4.02 1.82 -15.05
N VAL A 2 4.70 2.85 -14.53
CA VAL A 2 4.51 3.34 -13.16
C VAL A 2 4.19 4.82 -13.16
N PHE A 3 3.53 5.34 -12.11
CA PHE A 3 3.10 6.75 -12.04
C PHE A 3 4.28 7.74 -12.03
N SER A 4 5.37 7.38 -11.37
CA SER A 4 6.61 8.14 -11.34
C SER A 4 7.50 7.79 -12.55
N SER A 5 7.00 7.98 -13.75
CA SER A 5 7.78 7.79 -14.98
C SER A 5 7.39 8.81 -16.06
N ILE A 6 8.37 9.22 -16.85
CA ILE A 6 8.15 10.15 -17.98
C ILE A 6 7.08 9.63 -18.94
N PRO A 7 7.07 8.34 -19.38
CA PRO A 7 6.01 7.83 -20.25
C PRO A 7 4.62 7.95 -19.65
N PHE A 8 4.47 7.77 -18.32
CA PHE A 8 3.17 7.92 -17.67
C PHE A 8 2.74 9.39 -17.62
N LEU A 9 3.60 10.28 -17.12
CA LEU A 9 3.27 11.67 -16.81
C LEU A 9 2.99 12.50 -18.07
N TYR A 10 3.79 12.30 -19.13
CA TYR A 10 3.80 13.18 -20.28
C TYR A 10 3.14 12.59 -21.53
N TYR A 11 2.89 11.28 -21.57
CA TYR A 11 2.24 10.64 -22.73
C TYR A 11 0.95 9.95 -22.33
N PHE A 12 1.01 8.97 -21.44
CA PHE A 12 -0.16 8.16 -21.11
C PHE A 12 -1.25 8.97 -20.40
N LEU A 13 -0.91 9.66 -19.32
CA LEU A 13 -1.89 10.39 -18.51
C LEU A 13 -2.58 11.52 -19.31
N PRO A 14 -1.87 12.41 -20.02
CA PRO A 14 -2.51 13.42 -20.84
C PRO A 14 -3.42 12.83 -21.95
N ALA A 15 -2.97 11.78 -22.64
CA ALA A 15 -3.75 11.11 -23.67
C ALA A 15 -5.03 10.49 -23.08
N VAL A 16 -4.94 9.78 -21.96
CA VAL A 16 -6.09 9.20 -21.28
C VAL A 16 -7.07 10.28 -20.82
N LEU A 17 -6.59 11.36 -20.20
CA LEU A 17 -7.45 12.48 -19.76
C LEU A 17 -8.14 13.15 -20.96
N ALA A 18 -7.42 13.41 -22.05
CA ALA A 18 -8.00 13.99 -23.25
C ALA A 18 -9.13 13.11 -23.80
N VAL A 19 -8.87 11.82 -24.02
CA VAL A 19 -9.89 10.87 -24.53
C VAL A 19 -11.06 10.77 -23.54
N TYR A 20 -10.78 10.69 -22.24
CA TYR A 20 -11.80 10.56 -21.19
C TYR A 20 -12.74 11.78 -21.15
N PHE A 21 -12.21 13.00 -21.17
CA PHE A 21 -13.05 14.21 -21.11
C PHE A 21 -13.80 14.48 -22.41
N LEU A 22 -13.24 14.11 -23.57
CA LEU A 22 -13.92 14.19 -24.88
C LEU A 22 -15.01 13.13 -25.04
N THR A 23 -14.95 12.02 -24.28
CA THR A 23 -15.92 10.94 -24.41
C THR A 23 -17.23 11.27 -23.71
N PRO A 24 -18.41 11.02 -24.34
CA PRO A 24 -19.72 11.13 -23.70
C PRO A 24 -19.81 10.28 -22.41
N ARG A 25 -20.70 10.68 -21.49
CA ARG A 25 -20.86 10.03 -20.16
C ARG A 25 -20.97 8.51 -20.24
N LYS A 26 -21.76 7.98 -21.20
CA LYS A 26 -21.99 6.52 -21.37
C LYS A 26 -20.73 5.75 -21.77
N GLY A 27 -19.75 6.39 -22.40
CA GLY A 27 -18.51 5.76 -22.86
C GLY A 27 -17.35 5.84 -21.87
N LYS A 28 -17.44 6.68 -20.83
CA LYS A 28 -16.33 6.96 -19.92
C LYS A 28 -15.76 5.72 -19.22
N ASN A 29 -16.61 4.78 -18.80
CA ASN A 29 -16.16 3.53 -18.17
C ASN A 29 -15.44 2.59 -19.15
N ALA A 30 -15.85 2.57 -20.41
CA ALA A 30 -15.16 1.81 -21.46
C ALA A 30 -13.75 2.39 -21.72
N VAL A 31 -13.63 3.72 -21.79
CA VAL A 31 -12.32 4.39 -21.89
C VAL A 31 -11.43 4.06 -20.68
N LEU A 32 -11.96 4.12 -19.46
CA LEU A 32 -11.20 3.79 -18.25
C LEU A 32 -10.78 2.32 -18.25
N LEU A 33 -11.67 1.40 -18.62
CA LEU A 33 -11.33 -0.01 -18.72
C LEU A 33 -10.21 -0.24 -19.74
N LEU A 34 -10.34 0.31 -20.95
CA LEU A 34 -9.34 0.16 -22.01
C LEU A 34 -7.99 0.77 -21.59
N ALA A 35 -7.99 1.99 -21.06
CA ALA A 35 -6.78 2.63 -20.55
C ALA A 35 -6.12 1.81 -19.43
N SER A 36 -6.91 1.24 -18.53
CA SER A 36 -6.42 0.39 -17.45
C SER A 36 -5.81 -0.92 -17.95
N LEU A 37 -6.42 -1.55 -18.94
CA LEU A 37 -5.88 -2.75 -19.58
C LEU A 37 -4.57 -2.45 -20.32
N ILE A 38 -4.47 -1.30 -21.01
CA ILE A 38 -3.21 -0.84 -21.64
C ILE A 38 -2.15 -0.58 -20.57
N PHE A 39 -2.50 0.12 -19.48
CA PHE A 39 -1.59 0.41 -18.37
C PHE A 39 -1.03 -0.86 -17.73
N TYR A 40 -1.89 -1.86 -17.47
CA TYR A 40 -1.51 -3.15 -16.93
C TYR A 40 -0.66 -3.95 -17.92
N GLY A 41 -1.14 -4.08 -19.16
CA GLY A 41 -0.47 -4.83 -20.21
C GLY A 41 0.90 -4.28 -20.61
N TRP A 42 1.14 -2.99 -20.38
CA TRP A 42 2.48 -2.40 -20.58
C TRP A 42 3.57 -3.07 -19.71
N GLY A 43 3.23 -3.48 -18.49
CA GLY A 43 4.15 -4.17 -17.59
C GLY A 43 4.04 -5.69 -17.63
N GLU A 44 2.82 -6.22 -17.84
CA GLU A 44 2.47 -7.62 -17.59
C GLU A 44 1.49 -8.20 -18.62
N LEU A 45 1.83 -8.09 -19.90
CA LEU A 45 0.93 -8.52 -20.99
C LEU A 45 0.57 -10.02 -20.87
N ARG A 46 1.51 -10.88 -20.45
CA ARG A 46 1.30 -12.34 -20.33
C ARG A 46 0.29 -12.71 -19.24
N LEU A 47 0.15 -11.87 -18.22
CA LEU A 47 -0.74 -12.13 -17.07
C LEU A 47 -2.06 -11.34 -17.14
N LEU A 48 -2.25 -10.53 -18.19
CA LEU A 48 -3.52 -9.86 -18.48
C LEU A 48 -4.72 -10.83 -18.57
N PRO A 49 -4.62 -12.01 -19.23
CA PRO A 49 -5.71 -12.98 -19.24
C PRO A 49 -6.14 -13.48 -17.85
N LEU A 50 -5.20 -13.59 -16.91
CA LEU A 50 -5.52 -14.00 -15.54
C LEU A 50 -6.36 -12.94 -14.81
N MET A 51 -6.03 -11.66 -14.96
CA MET A 51 -6.83 -10.56 -14.43
C MET A 51 -8.21 -10.53 -15.07
N ALA A 52 -8.30 -10.65 -16.39
CA ALA A 52 -9.56 -10.71 -17.13
C ALA A 52 -10.44 -11.91 -16.69
N PHE A 53 -9.82 -13.08 -16.47
CA PHE A 53 -10.51 -14.25 -15.93
C PHE A 53 -11.05 -13.98 -14.51
N THR A 54 -10.27 -13.37 -13.63
CA THR A 54 -10.71 -13.04 -12.26
C THR A 54 -11.88 -12.05 -12.26
N ILE A 55 -11.83 -11.04 -13.13
CA ILE A 55 -12.93 -10.09 -13.34
C ILE A 55 -14.20 -10.82 -13.78
N LEU A 56 -14.10 -11.67 -14.82
CA LEU A 56 -15.24 -12.42 -15.33
C LEU A 56 -15.81 -13.39 -14.31
N LEU A 57 -14.95 -14.11 -13.60
CA LEU A 57 -15.34 -15.02 -12.53
C LEU A 57 -16.19 -14.30 -11.47
N CYS A 58 -15.67 -13.19 -10.91
CA CYS A 58 -16.35 -12.48 -9.83
C CYS A 58 -17.61 -11.75 -10.32
N TYR A 59 -17.62 -11.28 -11.55
CA TYR A 59 -18.83 -10.75 -12.21
C TYR A 59 -19.94 -11.81 -12.30
N VAL A 60 -19.63 -13.01 -12.83
CA VAL A 60 -20.58 -14.12 -12.96
C VAL A 60 -21.03 -14.61 -11.58
N CYS A 61 -20.12 -14.76 -10.62
CA CYS A 61 -20.46 -15.13 -9.25
C CYS A 61 -21.39 -14.09 -8.60
N GLY A 62 -21.13 -12.80 -8.76
CA GLY A 62 -22.00 -11.75 -8.24
C GLY A 62 -23.42 -11.84 -8.80
N LEU A 63 -23.57 -12.01 -10.11
CA LEU A 63 -24.87 -12.22 -10.74
C LEU A 63 -25.55 -13.54 -10.25
N GLY A 64 -24.77 -14.61 -10.10
CA GLY A 64 -25.26 -15.89 -9.58
C GLY A 64 -25.76 -15.79 -8.14
N ILE A 65 -25.08 -15.03 -7.28
CA ILE A 65 -25.49 -14.76 -5.90
C ILE A 65 -26.82 -14.00 -5.86
N GLU A 66 -26.97 -12.94 -6.65
CA GLU A 66 -28.20 -12.13 -6.68
C GLU A 66 -29.40 -12.92 -7.22
N ARG A 67 -29.22 -13.66 -8.33
CA ARG A 67 -30.31 -14.36 -9.02
C ARG A 67 -30.77 -15.63 -8.31
N SER A 68 -29.89 -16.32 -7.56
CA SER A 68 -30.15 -17.65 -7.04
C SER A 68 -30.34 -17.68 -5.53
N ARG A 69 -31.58 -17.62 -5.03
CA ARG A 69 -31.86 -17.71 -3.58
C ARG A 69 -31.32 -19.01 -2.93
N LYS A 70 -31.43 -20.16 -3.62
CA LYS A 70 -31.03 -21.48 -3.10
C LYS A 70 -29.52 -21.75 -3.20
N ARG A 71 -28.85 -21.23 -4.23
CA ARG A 71 -27.43 -21.52 -4.56
C ARG A 71 -26.49 -20.36 -4.29
N LYS A 72 -26.93 -19.27 -3.62
CA LYS A 72 -26.09 -18.08 -3.37
C LYS A 72 -24.79 -18.40 -2.62
N LYS A 73 -24.84 -19.36 -1.67
CA LYS A 73 -23.67 -19.81 -0.91
C LYS A 73 -22.65 -20.55 -1.80
N LEU A 74 -23.14 -21.33 -2.79
CA LEU A 74 -22.27 -22.04 -3.74
C LEU A 74 -21.50 -21.04 -4.63
N TRP A 75 -22.18 -20.02 -5.15
CA TRP A 75 -21.54 -18.97 -5.94
C TRP A 75 -20.51 -18.18 -5.14
N LEU A 76 -20.82 -17.84 -3.88
CA LEU A 76 -19.86 -17.19 -3.00
C LEU A 76 -18.64 -18.10 -2.75
N LEU A 77 -18.87 -19.38 -2.42
CA LEU A 77 -17.80 -20.33 -2.18
C LEU A 77 -16.90 -20.51 -3.43
N ALA A 78 -17.51 -20.62 -4.61
CA ALA A 78 -16.77 -20.69 -5.87
C ALA A 78 -15.88 -19.45 -6.09
N SER A 79 -16.43 -18.24 -5.87
CA SER A 79 -15.67 -17.00 -5.94
C SER A 79 -14.46 -17.00 -4.98
N ILE A 80 -14.69 -17.38 -3.70
CA ILE A 80 -13.64 -17.41 -2.69
C ILE A 80 -12.57 -18.46 -3.03
N VAL A 81 -12.97 -19.69 -3.28
CA VAL A 81 -12.04 -20.82 -3.50
C VAL A 81 -11.18 -20.57 -4.74
N ILE A 82 -11.78 -20.12 -5.85
CA ILE A 82 -11.01 -19.89 -7.08
C ILE A 82 -10.10 -18.66 -6.93
N SER A 83 -10.59 -17.54 -6.39
CA SER A 83 -9.77 -16.33 -6.25
C SER A 83 -8.62 -16.52 -5.24
N VAL A 84 -8.90 -17.14 -4.07
CA VAL A 84 -7.86 -17.45 -3.09
C VAL A 84 -6.94 -18.56 -3.60
N GLY A 85 -7.46 -19.54 -4.34
CA GLY A 85 -6.66 -20.57 -4.99
C GLY A 85 -5.66 -20.03 -6.00
N LEU A 86 -6.09 -19.10 -6.87
CA LEU A 86 -5.20 -18.41 -7.79
C LEU A 86 -4.12 -17.62 -7.04
N LEU A 87 -4.51 -16.85 -6.03
CA LEU A 87 -3.55 -16.14 -5.18
C LEU A 87 -2.57 -17.12 -4.50
N GLY A 88 -3.09 -18.26 -4.02
CA GLY A 88 -2.31 -19.34 -3.42
C GLY A 88 -1.26 -19.91 -4.35
N VAL A 89 -1.65 -20.22 -5.58
CA VAL A 89 -0.73 -20.79 -6.59
C VAL A 89 0.33 -19.77 -7.01
N PHE A 90 -0.06 -18.55 -7.40
CA PHE A 90 0.88 -17.58 -7.95
C PHE A 90 1.76 -16.90 -6.90
N LYS A 91 1.28 -16.73 -5.67
CA LYS A 91 2.04 -16.02 -4.63
C LYS A 91 2.67 -16.94 -3.58
N TYR A 92 2.00 -18.04 -3.21
CA TYR A 92 2.40 -18.79 -2.03
C TYR A 92 2.88 -20.22 -2.30
N ALA A 93 2.70 -20.77 -3.50
CA ALA A 93 3.08 -22.17 -3.78
C ALA A 93 4.55 -22.44 -3.47
N ASP A 94 5.45 -21.63 -4.01
CA ASP A 94 6.90 -21.82 -3.82
C ASP A 94 7.34 -21.61 -2.36
N PHE A 95 6.70 -20.72 -1.63
CA PHE A 95 6.95 -20.54 -0.20
C PHE A 95 6.57 -21.78 0.61
N PHE A 96 5.40 -22.37 0.35
CA PHE A 96 4.95 -23.58 1.05
C PHE A 96 5.77 -24.80 0.65
N ILE A 97 6.07 -24.97 -0.65
CA ILE A 97 6.91 -26.06 -1.15
C ILE A 97 8.31 -25.96 -0.56
N GLY A 98 8.93 -24.76 -0.60
CA GLY A 98 10.26 -24.53 -0.03
C GLY A 98 10.31 -24.77 1.48
N SER A 99 9.29 -24.33 2.22
CA SER A 99 9.17 -24.58 3.67
C SER A 99 8.99 -26.08 3.97
N LEU A 100 8.19 -26.79 3.19
CA LEU A 100 8.01 -28.23 3.33
C LEU A 100 9.32 -28.97 3.03
N ASN A 101 10.01 -28.65 1.94
CA ASN A 101 11.29 -29.24 1.61
C ASN A 101 12.34 -29.02 2.71
N ALA A 102 12.36 -27.80 3.31
CA ALA A 102 13.29 -27.49 4.40
C ALA A 102 13.05 -28.32 5.67
N VAL A 103 11.80 -28.63 5.99
CA VAL A 103 11.43 -29.41 7.20
C VAL A 103 11.53 -30.90 6.96
N THR A 104 11.15 -31.38 5.78
CA THR A 104 11.03 -32.83 5.51
C THR A 104 12.23 -33.42 4.77
N GLY A 105 13.11 -32.59 4.20
CA GLY A 105 14.19 -33.03 3.31
C GLY A 105 13.71 -33.49 1.91
N LEU A 106 12.41 -33.34 1.61
CA LEU A 106 11.87 -33.61 0.28
C LEU A 106 12.48 -32.66 -0.75
N LYS A 107 12.55 -33.05 -2.00
CA LYS A 107 13.04 -32.24 -3.13
C LYS A 107 11.93 -31.98 -4.14
N ILE A 108 10.79 -31.49 -3.67
CA ILE A 108 9.67 -31.13 -4.54
C ILE A 108 10.11 -29.90 -5.36
N PRO A 109 10.00 -29.95 -6.70
CA PRO A 109 10.41 -28.82 -7.54
C PRO A 109 9.55 -27.59 -7.28
N LEU A 110 10.17 -26.41 -7.24
CA LEU A 110 9.47 -25.13 -7.18
C LEU A 110 8.83 -24.81 -8.54
N LEU A 111 7.72 -24.08 -8.53
CA LEU A 111 6.98 -23.77 -9.75
C LEU A 111 7.55 -22.57 -10.50
N HIS A 112 8.29 -21.67 -9.82
CA HIS A 112 8.88 -20.44 -10.36
C HIS A 112 7.91 -19.59 -11.21
N LEU A 113 6.65 -19.50 -10.75
CA LEU A 113 5.63 -18.70 -11.42
C LEU A 113 5.87 -17.21 -11.21
N ALA A 114 5.80 -16.42 -12.30
CA ALA A 114 5.84 -14.98 -12.20
C ALA A 114 4.65 -14.48 -11.39
N LEU A 115 4.90 -13.62 -10.39
CA LEU A 115 3.86 -13.03 -9.56
C LEU A 115 3.11 -11.94 -10.36
N PRO A 116 1.81 -12.08 -10.61
CA PRO A 116 1.04 -11.06 -11.31
C PRO A 116 0.98 -9.75 -10.51
N ILE A 117 1.38 -8.65 -11.13
CA ILE A 117 1.31 -7.33 -10.50
C ILE A 117 -0.12 -7.04 -10.03
N GLY A 118 -0.27 -6.64 -8.77
CA GLY A 118 -1.57 -6.28 -8.20
C GLY A 118 -2.52 -7.45 -7.89
N ILE A 119 -2.10 -8.73 -8.03
CA ILE A 119 -2.99 -9.89 -7.77
C ILE A 119 -3.62 -9.83 -6.37
N SER A 120 -2.87 -9.44 -5.35
CA SER A 120 -3.38 -9.30 -3.98
C SER A 120 -4.47 -8.22 -3.89
N PHE A 121 -4.31 -7.11 -4.62
CA PHE A 121 -5.26 -5.99 -4.61
C PHE A 121 -6.56 -6.34 -5.34
N TYR A 122 -6.47 -6.77 -6.60
CA TYR A 122 -7.71 -7.08 -7.34
C TYR A 122 -8.43 -8.33 -6.80
N THR A 123 -7.71 -9.28 -6.18
CA THR A 123 -8.35 -10.38 -5.46
C THR A 123 -9.18 -9.86 -4.29
N PHE A 124 -8.64 -8.95 -3.48
CA PHE A 124 -9.36 -8.36 -2.34
C PHE A 124 -10.56 -7.52 -2.79
N GLN A 125 -10.44 -6.77 -3.87
CA GLN A 125 -11.55 -6.03 -4.48
C GLN A 125 -12.66 -6.98 -4.94
N CYS A 126 -12.31 -8.02 -5.67
CA CYS A 126 -13.25 -9.04 -6.15
C CYS A 126 -13.94 -9.78 -5.01
N LEU A 127 -13.18 -10.21 -4.00
CA LEU A 127 -13.75 -10.90 -2.84
C LEU A 127 -14.69 -10.00 -2.04
N SER A 128 -14.29 -8.73 -1.77
CA SER A 128 -15.18 -7.80 -1.06
C SER A 128 -16.48 -7.60 -1.83
N TYR A 129 -16.44 -7.44 -3.15
CA TYR A 129 -17.64 -7.33 -3.97
C TYR A 129 -18.56 -8.54 -3.85
N THR A 130 -18.06 -9.77 -4.03
CA THR A 130 -18.91 -10.97 -3.97
C THR A 130 -19.47 -11.23 -2.59
N ILE A 131 -18.70 -10.93 -1.52
CA ILE A 131 -19.16 -11.00 -0.14
C ILE A 131 -20.24 -9.94 0.14
N ASP A 132 -20.07 -8.71 -0.34
CA ASP A 132 -21.03 -7.62 -0.13
C ASP A 132 -22.35 -7.86 -0.88
N VAL A 133 -22.30 -8.42 -2.11
CA VAL A 133 -23.50 -8.88 -2.80
C VAL A 133 -24.19 -10.02 -2.03
N TYR A 134 -23.42 -10.96 -1.48
CA TYR A 134 -23.98 -12.06 -0.68
C TYR A 134 -24.66 -11.57 0.60
N ARG A 135 -24.07 -10.55 1.26
CA ARG A 135 -24.65 -9.89 2.44
C ARG A 135 -25.86 -9.02 2.12
N GLY A 136 -26.07 -8.69 0.84
CA GLY A 136 -27.11 -7.76 0.40
C GLY A 136 -26.76 -6.27 0.65
N SER A 137 -25.50 -5.99 0.91
CA SER A 137 -25.02 -4.62 1.14
C SER A 137 -24.96 -3.79 -0.16
N VAL A 138 -24.74 -4.46 -1.29
CA VAL A 138 -24.76 -3.88 -2.63
C VAL A 138 -25.48 -4.80 -3.62
N PRO A 139 -26.15 -4.25 -4.66
CA PRO A 139 -26.67 -5.07 -5.78
C PRO A 139 -25.53 -5.59 -6.64
N ALA A 140 -25.75 -6.68 -7.34
CA ALA A 140 -24.80 -7.17 -8.34
C ALA A 140 -24.73 -6.20 -9.53
N GLN A 141 -23.49 -5.88 -9.95
CA GLN A 141 -23.28 -5.05 -11.13
C GLN A 141 -23.67 -5.82 -12.39
N LYS A 142 -24.59 -5.23 -13.17
CA LYS A 142 -25.15 -5.88 -14.38
C LYS A 142 -24.35 -5.57 -15.66
N ASN A 143 -23.50 -4.57 -15.61
CA ASN A 143 -22.67 -4.15 -16.74
C ASN A 143 -21.23 -4.60 -16.52
N LEU A 144 -20.75 -5.51 -17.38
CA LEU A 144 -19.39 -6.07 -17.31
C LEU A 144 -18.31 -4.98 -17.51
N ILE A 145 -18.57 -3.96 -18.34
CA ILE A 145 -17.64 -2.84 -18.56
C ILE A 145 -17.47 -2.05 -17.26
N ASN A 146 -18.56 -1.75 -16.55
CA ASN A 146 -18.52 -1.03 -15.29
C ASN A 146 -17.77 -1.84 -14.22
N PHE A 147 -18.04 -3.14 -14.15
CA PHE A 147 -17.36 -4.02 -13.21
C PHE A 147 -15.87 -4.17 -13.55
N GLY A 148 -15.53 -4.37 -14.81
CA GLY A 148 -14.14 -4.42 -15.27
C GLY A 148 -13.41 -3.10 -15.03
N ALA A 149 -14.06 -1.96 -15.30
CA ALA A 149 -13.52 -0.64 -15.02
C ALA A 149 -13.24 -0.45 -13.51
N TYR A 150 -14.10 -0.96 -12.63
CA TYR A 150 -13.87 -0.94 -11.18
C TYR A 150 -12.65 -1.75 -10.78
N VAL A 151 -12.56 -3.01 -11.20
CA VAL A 151 -11.48 -3.90 -10.75
C VAL A 151 -10.13 -3.52 -11.35
N ALA A 152 -10.10 -3.21 -12.65
CA ALA A 152 -8.87 -2.90 -13.37
C ALA A 152 -8.41 -1.44 -13.24
N LEU A 153 -9.16 -0.57 -12.57
CA LEU A 153 -8.95 0.89 -12.56
C LEU A 153 -7.50 1.28 -12.25
N PHE A 154 -6.80 1.81 -13.25
CA PHE A 154 -5.34 2.01 -13.21
C PHE A 154 -4.84 2.87 -12.03
N PRO A 155 -5.56 3.90 -11.51
CA PRO A 155 -5.08 4.64 -10.38
C PRO A 155 -4.92 3.80 -9.11
N GLN A 156 -5.78 2.81 -8.89
CA GLN A 156 -5.78 2.01 -7.65
C GLN A 156 -5.15 0.62 -7.79
N LEU A 157 -5.08 0.07 -9.03
CA LEU A 157 -4.85 -1.34 -9.30
C LEU A 157 -3.57 -1.91 -8.67
N ILE A 158 -2.47 -1.16 -8.67
CA ILE A 158 -1.15 -1.70 -8.33
C ILE A 158 -0.84 -1.58 -6.84
N ALA A 159 -0.97 -0.38 -6.26
CA ALA A 159 -0.66 -0.08 -4.87
C ALA A 159 -1.51 1.10 -4.31
N GLY A 160 -2.67 1.37 -4.92
CA GLY A 160 -3.62 2.35 -4.43
C GLY A 160 -4.33 1.88 -3.15
N PRO A 161 -5.22 2.69 -2.57
CA PRO A 161 -6.13 2.21 -1.55
C PRO A 161 -6.93 1.02 -2.05
N ILE A 162 -7.20 0.04 -1.18
CA ILE A 162 -8.12 -1.07 -1.50
C ILE A 162 -9.53 -0.52 -1.50
N VAL A 163 -9.97 -0.05 -2.67
CA VAL A 163 -11.31 0.53 -2.86
C VAL A 163 -12.32 -0.60 -3.02
N ARG A 164 -13.37 -0.59 -2.20
CA ARG A 164 -14.46 -1.56 -2.30
C ARG A 164 -15.45 -1.15 -3.36
N TYR A 165 -16.20 -2.10 -3.91
CA TYR A 165 -17.25 -1.76 -4.87
C TYR A 165 -18.30 -0.82 -4.25
N ALA A 166 -18.65 -1.03 -2.97
CA ALA A 166 -19.58 -0.19 -2.24
C ALA A 166 -19.14 1.29 -2.17
N ASP A 167 -17.82 1.55 -2.12
CA ASP A 167 -17.28 2.90 -1.98
C ASP A 167 -17.51 3.75 -3.25
N ILE A 168 -17.51 3.14 -4.43
CA ILE A 168 -17.58 3.84 -5.73
C ILE A 168 -18.73 3.38 -6.63
N ALA A 169 -19.62 2.51 -6.15
CA ALA A 169 -20.72 1.97 -6.96
C ALA A 169 -21.58 3.07 -7.60
N ARG A 170 -21.93 4.12 -6.83
CA ARG A 170 -22.70 5.26 -7.33
C ARG A 170 -21.93 6.05 -8.40
N GLU A 171 -20.64 6.23 -8.22
CA GLU A 171 -19.77 7.01 -9.11
C GLU A 171 -19.44 6.26 -10.41
N LEU A 172 -19.54 4.92 -10.42
CA LEU A 172 -19.45 4.15 -11.66
C LEU A 172 -20.62 4.46 -12.60
N GLU A 173 -21.78 4.85 -12.08
CA GLU A 173 -22.98 5.18 -12.87
C GLU A 173 -23.12 6.68 -13.05
N HIS A 174 -22.94 7.46 -12.00
CA HIS A 174 -23.18 8.91 -11.95
C HIS A 174 -21.97 9.62 -11.32
N ARG A 175 -21.12 10.20 -12.16
CA ARG A 175 -19.96 10.99 -11.74
C ARG A 175 -20.17 12.47 -12.01
N GLU A 176 -19.74 13.27 -11.05
CA GLU A 176 -19.70 14.71 -11.15
C GLU A 176 -18.26 15.18 -11.38
N HIS A 177 -18.08 16.08 -12.32
CA HIS A 177 -16.80 16.68 -12.64
C HIS A 177 -16.90 18.17 -12.38
N SER A 178 -15.97 18.72 -11.60
CA SER A 178 -15.82 20.15 -11.37
C SER A 178 -14.37 20.57 -11.53
N TRP A 179 -14.15 21.80 -11.88
CA TRP A 179 -12.80 22.40 -11.92
C TRP A 179 -12.13 22.35 -10.54
N GLU A 180 -12.91 22.56 -9.48
CA GLU A 180 -12.45 22.47 -8.10
C GLU A 180 -11.92 21.05 -7.76
N ASN A 181 -12.72 20.01 -8.04
CA ASN A 181 -12.30 18.63 -7.82
C ASN A 181 -11.06 18.28 -8.66
N THR A 182 -10.97 18.78 -9.89
CA THR A 182 -9.80 18.58 -10.74
C THR A 182 -8.56 19.26 -10.16
N ALA A 183 -8.67 20.50 -9.71
CA ALA A 183 -7.56 21.23 -9.09
C ALA A 183 -7.07 20.55 -7.80
N VAL A 184 -7.99 20.18 -6.90
CA VAL A 184 -7.67 19.44 -5.68
C VAL A 184 -7.02 18.09 -5.99
N GLY A 185 -7.55 17.38 -7.00
CA GLY A 185 -7.00 16.10 -7.44
C GLY A 185 -5.59 16.21 -8.00
N LEU A 186 -5.33 17.19 -8.89
CA LEU A 186 -4.00 17.44 -9.47
C LEU A 186 -2.99 17.86 -8.40
N ARG A 187 -3.37 18.77 -7.48
CA ARG A 187 -2.54 19.16 -6.34
C ARG A 187 -2.12 17.92 -5.55
N ARG A 188 -3.08 17.09 -5.19
CA ARG A 188 -2.81 15.87 -4.42
C ARG A 188 -1.90 14.90 -5.18
N PHE A 189 -2.11 14.75 -6.48
CA PHE A 189 -1.26 13.94 -7.33
C PHE A 189 0.19 14.43 -7.32
N LEU A 190 0.40 15.75 -7.50
CA LEU A 190 1.75 16.33 -7.51
C LEU A 190 2.45 16.21 -6.16
N VAL A 191 1.74 16.43 -5.05
CA VAL A 191 2.28 16.20 -3.70
C VAL A 191 2.68 14.73 -3.52
N GLY A 192 1.85 13.80 -3.97
CA GLY A 192 2.15 12.37 -3.98
C GLY A 192 3.40 12.03 -4.80
N LEU A 193 3.52 12.64 -5.99
CA LEU A 193 4.70 12.50 -6.85
C LEU A 193 5.97 13.01 -6.15
N GLY A 194 5.90 14.19 -5.50
CA GLY A 194 7.01 14.75 -4.72
C GLY A 194 7.42 13.84 -3.55
N LYS A 195 6.46 13.26 -2.82
CA LYS A 195 6.74 12.25 -1.77
C LYS A 195 7.52 11.07 -2.32
N LYS A 196 7.13 10.54 -3.49
CA LYS A 196 7.79 9.41 -4.14
C LYS A 196 9.16 9.79 -4.63
N VAL A 197 9.27 10.80 -5.49
CA VAL A 197 10.49 11.10 -6.25
C VAL A 197 11.55 11.81 -5.37
N ILE A 198 11.13 12.77 -4.55
CA ILE A 198 12.09 13.58 -3.78
C ILE A 198 12.44 12.91 -2.44
N LEU A 199 11.47 12.31 -1.76
CA LEU A 199 11.73 11.74 -0.44
C LEU A 199 12.01 10.24 -0.50
N ALA A 200 11.06 9.44 -1.01
CA ALA A 200 11.19 7.98 -0.96
C ALA A 200 12.39 7.48 -1.77
N ASP A 201 12.58 7.92 -3.01
CA ASP A 201 13.66 7.42 -3.86
C ASP A 201 15.04 7.79 -3.32
N ASN A 202 15.21 8.99 -2.73
CA ASN A 202 16.46 9.37 -2.11
C ASN A 202 16.74 8.61 -0.80
N PHE A 203 15.71 8.27 0.01
CA PHE A 203 15.90 7.33 1.13
C PHE A 203 16.24 5.92 0.64
N ALA A 204 15.66 5.47 -0.46
CA ALA A 204 16.02 4.18 -1.07
C ALA A 204 17.50 4.12 -1.49
N LEU A 205 18.05 5.21 -2.04
CA LEU A 205 19.48 5.32 -2.34
C LEU A 205 20.34 5.19 -1.08
N LEU A 206 19.99 5.85 0.02
CA LEU A 206 20.72 5.72 1.29
C LEU A 206 20.69 4.27 1.81
N ILE A 207 19.54 3.59 1.70
CA ILE A 207 19.40 2.18 2.07
C ILE A 207 20.33 1.30 1.23
N GLN A 208 20.40 1.57 -0.07
CA GLN A 208 21.29 0.84 -0.98
C GLN A 208 22.76 1.09 -0.64
N LEU A 209 23.16 2.33 -0.37
CA LEU A 209 24.52 2.68 0.08
C LEU A 209 24.87 1.94 1.38
N PHE A 210 23.97 1.92 2.37
CA PHE A 210 24.16 1.14 3.59
C PHE A 210 24.38 -0.35 3.30
N ARG A 211 23.58 -0.96 2.41
CA ARG A 211 23.73 -2.38 2.07
C ARG A 211 25.05 -2.70 1.40
N GLN A 212 25.57 -1.78 0.58
CA GLN A 212 26.84 -1.92 -0.16
C GLN A 212 28.08 -1.56 0.67
N SER A 213 27.93 -0.80 1.75
CA SER A 213 29.05 -0.37 2.59
C SER A 213 29.72 -1.53 3.32
N ASN A 214 31.05 -1.49 3.39
CA ASN A 214 31.88 -2.37 4.20
C ASN A 214 32.23 -1.76 5.57
N GLU A 215 32.00 -0.46 5.78
CA GLU A 215 32.31 0.28 7.03
C GLU A 215 31.05 0.57 7.84
N LYS A 216 30.31 -0.48 8.22
CA LYS A 216 29.09 -0.34 9.01
C LYS A 216 29.40 -0.03 10.45
N SER A 217 28.71 0.98 11.00
CA SER A 217 28.74 1.36 12.41
C SER A 217 27.33 1.29 13.00
N VAL A 218 27.21 1.30 14.33
CA VAL A 218 25.92 1.31 15.03
C VAL A 218 25.04 2.47 14.56
N LEU A 219 25.60 3.67 14.44
CA LEU A 219 24.89 4.85 13.94
C LEU A 219 24.40 4.64 12.51
N PHE A 220 25.18 3.97 11.63
CA PHE A 220 24.74 3.71 10.24
C PHE A 220 23.56 2.73 10.19
N TYR A 221 23.54 1.71 11.05
CA TYR A 221 22.37 0.82 11.20
C TYR A 221 21.11 1.58 11.62
N TRP A 222 21.21 2.53 12.58
CA TRP A 222 20.08 3.38 12.96
C TRP A 222 19.66 4.34 11.85
N MET A 223 20.61 4.92 11.13
CA MET A 223 20.31 5.74 9.95
C MET A 223 19.56 4.93 8.90
N TYR A 224 19.99 3.71 8.61
CA TYR A 224 19.31 2.78 7.72
C TYR A 224 17.88 2.48 8.22
N ALA A 225 17.70 2.14 9.47
CA ALA A 225 16.38 1.80 10.03
C ALA A 225 15.40 2.98 9.94
N VAL A 226 15.85 4.20 10.26
CA VAL A 226 15.03 5.41 10.12
C VAL A 226 14.78 5.75 8.66
N ALA A 227 15.80 5.64 7.80
CA ALA A 227 15.66 5.88 6.36
C ALA A 227 14.64 4.92 5.74
N PHE A 228 14.68 3.63 6.09
CA PHE A 228 13.68 2.68 5.60
C PHE A 228 12.27 2.98 6.13
N THR A 229 12.16 3.38 7.39
CA THR A 229 10.88 3.80 7.99
C THR A 229 10.26 4.98 7.25
N LEU A 230 11.06 5.99 6.87
CA LEU A 230 10.61 7.12 6.07
C LEU A 230 10.37 6.74 4.61
N ASN A 231 11.23 5.91 4.03
CA ASN A 231 11.10 5.42 2.66
C ASN A 231 9.76 4.71 2.44
N ILE A 232 9.43 3.67 3.24
CA ILE A 232 8.19 2.90 3.07
C ILE A 232 6.94 3.79 3.24
N TYR A 233 6.99 4.78 4.14
CA TYR A 233 5.89 5.72 4.32
C TYR A 233 5.71 6.62 3.11
N PHE A 234 6.76 7.28 2.62
CA PHE A 234 6.65 8.20 1.50
C PHE A 234 6.43 7.50 0.18
N ASP A 235 7.00 6.32 -0.01
CA ASP A 235 6.77 5.49 -1.17
C ASP A 235 5.29 5.12 -1.29
N PHE A 236 4.72 4.58 -0.22
CA PHE A 236 3.34 4.11 -0.24
C PHE A 236 2.30 5.23 -0.07
N SER A 237 2.52 6.21 0.82
CA SER A 237 1.61 7.35 0.93
C SER A 237 1.65 8.24 -0.31
N GLY A 238 2.81 8.36 -0.95
CA GLY A 238 2.97 9.07 -2.22
C GLY A 238 2.13 8.43 -3.34
N TYR A 239 2.23 7.10 -3.48
CA TYR A 239 1.38 6.40 -4.43
C TYR A 239 -0.11 6.53 -4.09
N SER A 240 -0.49 6.37 -2.83
CA SER A 240 -1.88 6.51 -2.40
C SER A 240 -2.41 7.92 -2.71
N ASP A 241 -1.61 8.97 -2.48
CA ASP A 241 -2.00 10.35 -2.81
C ASP A 241 -2.13 10.56 -4.32
N MET A 242 -1.23 9.99 -5.13
CA MET A 242 -1.35 10.02 -6.60
C MET A 242 -2.63 9.31 -7.06
N ALA A 243 -2.92 8.13 -6.51
CA ALA A 243 -4.11 7.35 -6.84
C ALA A 243 -5.40 8.09 -6.47
N ILE A 244 -5.49 8.64 -5.25
CA ILE A 244 -6.65 9.40 -4.77
C ILE A 244 -6.81 10.68 -5.59
N GLY A 245 -5.70 11.35 -5.90
CA GLY A 245 -5.70 12.55 -6.72
C GLY A 245 -6.25 12.28 -8.12
N LEU A 246 -5.76 11.26 -8.81
CA LEU A 246 -6.27 10.84 -10.12
C LEU A 246 -7.71 10.36 -10.05
N GLY A 247 -8.07 9.61 -9.01
CA GLY A 247 -9.46 9.23 -8.76
C GLY A 247 -10.36 10.46 -8.76
N ARG A 248 -9.97 11.51 -8.03
CA ARG A 248 -10.74 12.74 -7.92
C ARG A 248 -10.85 13.52 -9.25
N VAL A 249 -9.79 13.56 -10.05
CA VAL A 249 -9.81 14.12 -11.41
C VAL A 249 -10.80 13.36 -12.30
N LEU A 250 -10.86 12.04 -12.16
CA LEU A 250 -11.75 11.16 -12.91
C LEU A 250 -13.17 11.09 -12.35
N GLY A 251 -13.47 11.80 -11.24
CA GLY A 251 -14.78 11.88 -10.61
C GLY A 251 -15.06 10.73 -9.62
N PHE A 252 -14.04 10.11 -9.05
CA PHE A 252 -14.14 9.11 -7.99
C PHE A 252 -13.57 9.62 -6.66
N HIS A 253 -14.19 9.21 -5.55
CA HIS A 253 -13.73 9.54 -4.20
C HIS A 253 -13.19 8.28 -3.52
N PHE A 254 -11.88 8.06 -3.64
CA PHE A 254 -11.22 6.94 -2.97
C PHE A 254 -11.01 7.22 -1.49
N VAL A 255 -11.00 6.15 -0.71
CA VAL A 255 -10.78 6.22 0.74
C VAL A 255 -9.34 6.63 1.08
N GLU A 256 -9.18 7.35 2.20
CA GLU A 256 -7.85 7.68 2.72
C GLU A 256 -7.10 6.41 3.16
N ASN A 257 -5.80 6.39 2.91
CA ASN A 257 -4.95 5.24 3.25
C ASN A 257 -3.94 5.54 4.36
N PHE A 258 -3.60 6.81 4.55
CA PHE A 258 -2.66 7.27 5.58
C PHE A 258 -3.13 8.57 6.24
N ASP A 259 -2.95 8.69 7.57
CA ASP A 259 -3.22 9.90 8.35
C ASP A 259 -2.11 10.11 9.39
N TYR A 260 -0.92 10.55 8.94
CA TYR A 260 0.25 10.84 9.79
C TYR A 260 0.52 9.77 10.86
N PRO A 261 0.77 8.51 10.48
CA PRO A 261 0.82 7.37 11.39
C PRO A 261 1.93 7.49 12.45
N TYR A 262 3.02 8.19 12.13
CA TYR A 262 4.15 8.34 13.05
C TYR A 262 3.88 9.29 14.23
N LEU A 263 2.73 9.95 14.30
CA LEU A 263 2.28 10.72 15.45
C LEU A 263 1.56 9.88 16.51
N SER A 264 1.37 8.60 16.26
CA SER A 264 0.59 7.70 17.12
C SER A 264 1.23 7.50 18.49
N ARG A 265 0.38 7.34 19.50
CA ARG A 265 0.76 7.09 20.90
C ARG A 265 0.37 5.69 21.38
N SER A 266 -0.07 4.82 20.47
CA SER A 266 -0.29 3.39 20.67
C SER A 266 -0.16 2.65 19.34
N VAL A 267 0.17 1.36 19.38
CA VAL A 267 0.21 0.50 18.20
C VAL A 267 -1.18 0.39 17.58
N THR A 268 -2.21 0.37 18.40
CA THR A 268 -3.61 0.41 17.95
C THR A 268 -3.91 1.68 17.14
N GLU A 269 -3.45 2.85 17.62
CA GLU A 269 -3.62 4.13 16.91
C GLU A 269 -2.81 4.14 15.61
N PHE A 270 -1.57 3.63 15.64
CA PHE A 270 -0.72 3.53 14.45
C PHE A 270 -1.46 2.79 13.32
N TRP A 271 -2.06 1.63 13.57
CA TRP A 271 -2.77 0.86 12.58
C TRP A 271 -4.11 1.45 12.14
N ARG A 272 -4.66 2.39 12.88
CA ARG A 272 -5.82 3.20 12.44
C ARG A 272 -5.44 4.31 11.47
N ARG A 273 -4.14 4.67 11.42
CA ARG A 273 -3.58 5.73 10.59
C ARG A 273 -2.70 5.22 9.45
N TRP A 274 -2.24 3.97 9.55
CA TRP A 274 -1.40 3.27 8.55
C TRP A 274 -2.21 2.28 7.76
N HIS A 275 -2.12 2.36 6.40
CA HIS A 275 -2.78 1.43 5.47
C HIS A 275 -4.25 1.14 5.84
N ILE A 276 -5.02 2.21 6.00
CA ILE A 276 -6.38 2.21 6.56
C ILE A 276 -7.29 1.30 5.75
N SER A 277 -7.15 1.29 4.42
CA SER A 277 -7.96 0.46 3.53
C SER A 277 -7.74 -1.04 3.76
N LEU A 278 -6.50 -1.49 3.96
CA LEU A 278 -6.18 -2.89 4.29
C LEU A 278 -6.71 -3.26 5.67
N GLY A 279 -6.45 -2.42 6.67
CA GLY A 279 -6.93 -2.63 8.04
C GLY A 279 -8.45 -2.76 8.11
N SER A 280 -9.19 -1.89 7.41
CA SER A 280 -10.64 -1.96 7.31
C SER A 280 -11.11 -3.20 6.56
N TRP A 281 -10.40 -3.62 5.50
CA TRP A 281 -10.73 -4.85 4.78
C TRP A 281 -10.62 -6.09 5.67
N PHE A 282 -9.47 -6.28 6.35
CA PHE A 282 -9.30 -7.42 7.27
C PHE A 282 -10.29 -7.38 8.44
N ARG A 283 -10.59 -6.19 8.97
CA ARG A 283 -11.62 -6.05 10.02
C ARG A 283 -12.98 -6.55 9.55
N ASP A 284 -13.44 -6.10 8.38
CA ASP A 284 -14.83 -6.30 7.95
C ASP A 284 -15.08 -7.65 7.27
N TYR A 285 -14.03 -8.24 6.64
CA TYR A 285 -14.15 -9.50 5.92
C TYR A 285 -13.52 -10.71 6.61
N VAL A 286 -12.66 -10.49 7.63
CA VAL A 286 -12.04 -11.59 8.38
C VAL A 286 -12.34 -11.49 9.87
N TYR A 287 -11.96 -10.40 10.55
CA TYR A 287 -12.06 -10.29 11.99
C TYR A 287 -13.50 -10.34 12.51
N ILE A 288 -14.39 -9.52 11.95
CA ILE A 288 -15.81 -9.49 12.34
C ILE A 288 -16.52 -10.82 12.06
N PRO A 289 -16.38 -11.47 10.87
CA PRO A 289 -16.94 -12.79 10.62
C PRO A 289 -16.45 -13.90 11.56
N MET A 290 -15.22 -13.81 12.08
CA MET A 290 -14.69 -14.72 13.10
C MET A 290 -15.28 -14.48 14.50
N GLY A 291 -16.16 -13.47 14.66
CA GLY A 291 -16.80 -13.05 15.90
C GLY A 291 -16.16 -11.82 16.56
N GLY A 292 -15.11 -11.27 15.98
CA GLY A 292 -14.47 -10.04 16.44
C GLY A 292 -13.98 -10.11 17.89
N SER A 293 -14.34 -9.08 18.68
CA SER A 293 -14.08 -9.02 20.13
C SER A 293 -15.22 -9.55 21.00
N ARG A 294 -16.33 -10.00 20.39
CA ARG A 294 -17.55 -10.48 21.10
C ARG A 294 -17.54 -11.99 21.31
N VAL A 295 -16.39 -12.56 21.61
CA VAL A 295 -16.15 -13.99 21.80
C VAL A 295 -15.33 -14.22 23.08
N SER A 296 -15.11 -15.48 23.49
CA SER A 296 -14.26 -15.82 24.62
C SER A 296 -12.82 -15.27 24.43
N ARG A 297 -12.11 -15.05 25.54
CA ARG A 297 -10.74 -14.49 25.51
C ARG A 297 -9.78 -15.24 24.59
N TRP A 298 -9.78 -16.58 24.66
CA TRP A 298 -8.94 -17.42 23.80
C TRP A 298 -9.29 -17.28 22.32
N ARG A 299 -10.57 -17.30 21.99
CA ARG A 299 -11.02 -17.13 20.61
C ARG A 299 -10.71 -15.71 20.09
N TRP A 300 -10.80 -14.69 20.95
CA TRP A 300 -10.41 -13.35 20.59
C TRP A 300 -8.90 -13.23 20.30
N VAL A 301 -8.02 -13.88 21.11
CA VAL A 301 -6.58 -13.96 20.84
C VAL A 301 -6.31 -14.64 19.50
N LEU A 302 -6.96 -15.79 19.25
CA LEU A 302 -6.84 -16.49 17.97
C LEU A 302 -7.29 -15.63 16.80
N ASN A 303 -8.37 -14.85 16.95
CA ASN A 303 -8.82 -13.93 15.90
C ASN A 303 -7.75 -12.88 15.57
N ILE A 304 -7.11 -12.30 16.59
CA ILE A 304 -6.01 -11.32 16.40
C ILE A 304 -4.82 -11.99 15.73
N LEU A 305 -4.35 -13.11 16.25
CA LEU A 305 -3.21 -13.85 15.67
C LEU A 305 -3.47 -14.23 14.21
N THR A 306 -4.66 -14.73 13.91
CA THR A 306 -5.04 -15.10 12.53
C THR A 306 -5.04 -13.88 11.60
N VAL A 307 -5.67 -12.79 12.00
CA VAL A 307 -5.72 -11.57 11.17
C VAL A 307 -4.32 -11.04 10.90
N TRP A 308 -3.47 -10.98 11.91
CA TRP A 308 -2.13 -10.43 11.77
C TRP A 308 -1.17 -11.36 11.01
N MET A 309 -1.31 -12.67 11.20
CA MET A 309 -0.60 -13.67 10.39
C MET A 309 -0.99 -13.54 8.91
N LEU A 310 -2.28 -13.42 8.61
CA LEU A 310 -2.76 -13.21 7.24
C LEU A 310 -2.34 -11.85 6.69
N THR A 311 -2.28 -10.81 7.52
CA THR A 311 -1.75 -9.49 7.12
C THR A 311 -0.27 -9.57 6.76
N GLY A 312 0.53 -10.30 7.54
CA GLY A 312 1.93 -10.57 7.23
C GLY A 312 2.09 -11.33 5.90
N LEU A 313 1.39 -12.44 5.74
CA LEU A 313 1.39 -13.21 4.49
C LEU A 313 0.91 -12.38 3.29
N TRP A 314 -0.05 -11.48 3.47
CA TRP A 314 -0.51 -10.61 2.39
C TRP A 314 0.61 -9.72 1.86
N HIS A 315 1.51 -9.25 2.71
CA HIS A 315 2.67 -8.46 2.30
C HIS A 315 3.70 -9.28 1.51
N GLY A 316 3.98 -10.53 1.91
CA GLY A 316 4.94 -11.34 1.18
C GLY A 316 4.94 -12.81 1.59
N ALA A 317 5.36 -13.66 0.67
CA ALA A 317 5.48 -15.11 0.86
C ALA A 317 6.86 -15.45 1.48
N ALA A 318 7.12 -14.97 2.70
CA ALA A 318 8.36 -15.26 3.43
C ALA A 318 8.13 -15.19 4.95
N TRP A 319 8.98 -15.87 5.71
CA TRP A 319 8.83 -16.00 7.16
C TRP A 319 9.02 -14.68 7.92
N ASN A 320 9.84 -13.76 7.41
CA ASN A 320 10.00 -12.42 7.99
C ASN A 320 8.67 -11.64 8.03
N PHE A 321 7.83 -11.76 6.98
CA PHE A 321 6.50 -11.13 6.95
C PHE A 321 5.52 -11.78 7.93
N VAL A 322 5.55 -13.12 8.05
CA VAL A 322 4.73 -13.83 9.04
C VAL A 322 5.10 -13.40 10.46
N LEU A 323 6.41 -13.38 10.78
CA LEU A 323 6.89 -12.95 12.09
C LEU A 323 6.62 -11.46 12.35
N TRP A 324 6.72 -10.61 11.33
CA TRP A 324 6.34 -9.21 11.43
C TRP A 324 4.85 -9.04 11.78
N GLY A 325 3.97 -9.79 11.14
CA GLY A 325 2.55 -9.78 11.50
C GLY A 325 2.31 -10.26 12.93
N LEU A 326 2.92 -11.38 13.33
CA LEU A 326 2.81 -11.91 14.70
C LEU A 326 3.41 -10.97 15.76
N LEU A 327 4.46 -10.22 15.43
CA LEU A 327 5.01 -9.17 16.30
C LEU A 327 3.93 -8.10 16.59
N PHE A 328 3.23 -7.61 15.56
CA PHE A 328 2.15 -6.65 15.78
C PHE A 328 0.95 -7.25 16.52
N ALA A 329 0.60 -8.51 16.27
CA ALA A 329 -0.40 -9.20 17.10
C ALA A 329 -0.02 -9.18 18.57
N THR A 330 1.25 -9.51 18.89
CA THR A 330 1.78 -9.53 20.26
C THR A 330 1.76 -8.13 20.89
N LEU A 331 2.19 -7.09 20.15
CA LEU A 331 2.18 -5.71 20.65
C LEU A 331 0.74 -5.22 20.94
N LEU A 332 -0.22 -5.55 20.09
CA LEU A 332 -1.64 -5.20 20.30
C LEU A 332 -2.24 -5.91 21.51
N LEU A 333 -1.89 -7.19 21.72
CA LEU A 333 -2.31 -7.95 22.89
C LEU A 333 -1.65 -7.38 24.15
N ALA A 334 -0.36 -7.04 24.10
CA ALA A 334 0.36 -6.42 25.21
C ALA A 334 -0.26 -5.07 25.60
N GLU A 335 -0.57 -4.20 24.64
CA GLU A 335 -1.27 -2.93 24.91
C GLU A 335 -2.62 -3.13 25.62
N LYS A 336 -3.32 -4.24 25.29
CA LYS A 336 -4.61 -4.55 25.91
C LYS A 336 -4.48 -5.16 27.31
N TRP A 337 -3.43 -5.96 27.55
CA TRP A 337 -3.26 -6.70 28.81
C TRP A 337 -2.36 -6.01 29.82
N ILE A 338 -1.54 -5.05 29.40
CA ILE A 338 -0.63 -4.31 30.26
C ILE A 338 -1.13 -2.86 30.40
N PRO A 339 -2.05 -2.57 31.34
CA PRO A 339 -2.60 -1.22 31.53
C PRO A 339 -1.54 -0.15 31.84
N ALA A 340 -0.37 -0.57 32.39
CA ALA A 340 0.73 0.32 32.65
C ALA A 340 1.24 1.04 31.39
N LEU A 341 1.23 0.38 30.23
CA LEU A 341 1.61 1.01 28.95
C LEU A 341 0.69 2.18 28.58
N GLN A 342 -0.59 2.09 28.91
CA GLN A 342 -1.57 3.16 28.63
C GLN A 342 -1.45 4.33 29.61
N LYS A 343 -0.87 4.10 30.81
CA LYS A 343 -0.69 5.11 31.85
C LYS A 343 0.61 5.91 31.70
N LEU A 344 1.51 5.48 30.80
CA LEU A 344 2.75 6.21 30.54
C LEU A 344 2.47 7.64 30.02
N PRO A 345 3.32 8.63 30.33
CA PRO A 345 3.28 9.96 29.74
C PRO A 345 3.24 9.90 28.21
N GLY A 346 2.53 10.83 27.57
CA GLY A 346 2.32 10.85 26.12
C GLY A 346 3.60 10.77 25.29
N VAL A 347 4.68 11.41 25.75
CA VAL A 347 6.01 11.37 25.10
C VAL A 347 6.60 9.96 25.13
N LEU A 348 6.53 9.26 26.28
CA LEU A 348 7.05 7.90 26.38
C LEU A 348 6.24 6.90 25.56
N ARG A 349 4.91 7.07 25.53
CA ARG A 349 4.06 6.25 24.64
C ARG A 349 4.41 6.47 23.18
N HIS A 350 4.61 7.72 22.79
CA HIS A 350 5.01 8.05 21.43
C HIS A 350 6.37 7.43 21.06
N GLY A 351 7.37 7.59 21.95
CA GLY A 351 8.71 6.99 21.77
C GLY A 351 8.65 5.46 21.67
N TYR A 352 7.83 4.81 22.52
CA TYR A 352 7.59 3.37 22.45
C TYR A 352 7.06 2.93 21.09
N VAL A 353 6.03 3.63 20.59
CA VAL A 353 5.41 3.28 19.29
C VAL A 353 6.39 3.50 18.14
N LEU A 354 7.11 4.63 18.13
CA LEU A 354 8.11 4.90 17.09
C LEU A 354 9.21 3.84 17.09
N LEU A 355 9.73 3.48 18.26
CA LEU A 355 10.76 2.45 18.37
C LEU A 355 10.24 1.09 17.89
N ALA A 356 9.05 0.69 18.33
CA ALA A 356 8.43 -0.56 17.89
C ALA A 356 8.24 -0.60 16.38
N VAL A 357 7.80 0.50 15.76
CA VAL A 357 7.60 0.61 14.32
C VAL A 357 8.93 0.56 13.57
N VAL A 358 9.94 1.33 13.98
CA VAL A 358 11.28 1.32 13.35
C VAL A 358 11.89 -0.08 13.39
N LEU A 359 11.88 -0.74 14.55
CA LEU A 359 12.42 -2.10 14.70
C LEU A 359 11.59 -3.11 13.87
N SER A 360 10.27 -2.97 13.85
CA SER A 360 9.43 -3.86 13.04
C SER A 360 9.72 -3.73 11.54
N PHE A 361 10.03 -2.53 11.06
CA PHE A 361 10.36 -2.32 9.66
C PHE A 361 11.76 -2.82 9.28
N VAL A 362 12.70 -2.94 10.22
CA VAL A 362 13.96 -3.67 9.98
C VAL A 362 13.69 -5.15 9.69
N LEU A 363 12.81 -5.78 10.48
CA LEU A 363 12.39 -7.16 10.21
C LEU A 363 11.66 -7.28 8.87
N PHE A 364 10.79 -6.32 8.54
CA PHE A 364 10.04 -6.29 7.28
C PHE A 364 10.94 -6.18 6.05
N ASN A 365 11.99 -5.35 6.11
CA ASN A 365 12.90 -5.10 4.98
C ASN A 365 13.97 -6.18 4.77
N ALA A 366 14.12 -7.11 5.67
CA ALA A 366 15.13 -8.15 5.56
C ALA A 366 14.74 -9.18 4.49
N ASP A 367 15.71 -9.60 3.66
CA ASP A 367 15.50 -10.63 2.65
C ASP A 367 15.46 -12.05 3.27
N SER A 368 15.95 -12.19 4.50
CA SER A 368 15.92 -13.43 5.27
C SER A 368 15.92 -13.16 6.78
N LEU A 369 15.54 -14.18 7.58
CA LEU A 369 15.63 -14.10 9.04
C LEU A 369 17.07 -13.97 9.55
N ALA A 370 18.03 -14.56 8.82
CA ALA A 370 19.44 -14.42 9.13
C ALA A 370 19.90 -12.97 8.97
N GLN A 371 19.52 -12.32 7.89
CA GLN A 371 19.81 -10.90 7.67
C GLN A 371 19.10 -10.02 8.71
N ALA A 372 17.85 -10.30 9.05
CA ALA A 372 17.16 -9.59 10.13
C ALA A 372 17.95 -9.67 11.43
N GLY A 373 18.44 -10.86 11.80
CA GLY A 373 19.27 -11.07 12.97
C GLY A 373 20.58 -10.25 12.94
N GLN A 374 21.25 -10.20 11.80
CA GLN A 374 22.45 -9.38 11.59
C GLN A 374 22.14 -7.87 11.71
N ASP A 375 21.03 -7.41 11.10
CA ASP A 375 20.63 -6.01 11.20
C ASP A 375 20.30 -5.63 12.66
N PHE A 376 19.61 -6.49 13.40
CA PHE A 376 19.37 -6.27 14.85
C PHE A 376 20.66 -6.28 15.65
N ALA A 377 21.57 -7.22 15.39
CA ALA A 377 22.87 -7.25 16.04
C ALA A 377 23.64 -5.94 15.81
N GLY A 378 23.62 -5.43 14.58
CA GLY A 378 24.25 -4.16 14.21
C GLY A 378 23.64 -2.94 14.90
N LEU A 379 22.30 -2.88 15.02
CA LEU A 379 21.60 -1.79 15.73
C LEU A 379 22.00 -1.68 17.20
N PHE A 380 22.26 -2.81 17.84
CA PHE A 380 22.62 -2.86 19.28
C PHE A 380 24.13 -3.00 19.52
N GLY A 381 24.97 -2.89 18.47
CA GLY A 381 26.43 -2.91 18.59
C GLY A 381 27.02 -4.27 18.90
N PHE A 382 26.28 -5.36 18.70
CA PHE A 382 26.82 -6.70 18.84
C PHE A 382 27.85 -6.98 17.73
N GLY A 383 28.94 -7.70 18.06
CA GLY A 383 30.01 -8.01 17.13
C GLY A 383 31.15 -7.00 17.08
N GLY A 384 31.23 -6.10 18.09
CA GLY A 384 32.37 -5.16 18.24
C GLY A 384 32.35 -4.00 17.24
N LEU A 385 31.18 -3.62 16.73
CA LEU A 385 31.05 -2.48 15.83
C LEU A 385 31.37 -1.17 16.55
N SER A 386 32.07 -0.27 15.85
CA SER A 386 32.25 1.12 16.31
C SER A 386 30.90 1.85 16.38
N LEU A 387 30.78 2.81 17.28
CA LEU A 387 29.57 3.63 17.38
C LEU A 387 29.34 4.46 16.10
N THR A 388 30.43 4.93 15.48
CA THR A 388 30.38 5.71 14.23
C THR A 388 31.64 5.46 13.40
N SER A 389 31.63 5.83 12.10
CA SER A 389 32.77 5.83 11.21
C SER A 389 32.83 7.13 10.39
N ALA A 390 33.93 7.40 9.71
CA ALA A 390 34.05 8.56 8.83
C ALA A 390 33.02 8.53 7.69
N GLU A 391 32.79 7.35 7.11
CA GLU A 391 31.75 7.12 6.10
C GLU A 391 30.34 7.41 6.65
N THR A 392 30.03 6.92 7.84
CA THR A 392 28.75 7.18 8.51
C THR A 392 28.49 8.68 8.70
N LEU A 393 29.49 9.41 9.19
CA LEU A 393 29.38 10.86 9.41
C LEU A 393 29.22 11.63 8.09
N TYR A 394 29.90 11.18 7.04
CA TYR A 394 29.73 11.73 5.70
C TYR A 394 28.29 11.58 5.22
N TYR A 395 27.71 10.38 5.29
CA TYR A 395 26.33 10.16 4.88
C TYR A 395 25.32 10.88 5.80
N LEU A 396 25.55 10.92 7.11
CA LEU A 396 24.70 11.68 8.02
C LEU A 396 24.62 13.15 7.62
N LYS A 397 25.77 13.77 7.31
CA LYS A 397 25.83 15.16 6.87
C LYS A 397 25.17 15.35 5.51
N SER A 398 25.43 14.46 4.55
CA SER A 398 24.90 14.54 3.19
C SER A 398 23.39 14.40 3.12
N TYR A 399 22.80 13.54 3.98
CA TYR A 399 21.38 13.26 4.03
C TYR A 399 20.63 14.01 5.14
N ALA A 400 21.30 14.88 5.91
CA ALA A 400 20.69 15.60 7.03
C ALA A 400 19.44 16.39 6.64
N VAL A 401 19.51 17.14 5.53
CA VAL A 401 18.37 17.92 5.01
C VAL A 401 17.22 16.99 4.63
N LEU A 402 17.51 15.86 3.99
CA LEU A 402 16.50 14.87 3.61
C LEU A 402 15.79 14.28 4.83
N PHE A 403 16.54 13.95 5.90
CA PHE A 403 15.94 13.49 7.16
C PHE A 403 15.03 14.55 7.79
N VAL A 404 15.46 15.81 7.83
CA VAL A 404 14.63 16.93 8.34
C VAL A 404 13.36 17.06 7.51
N LEU A 405 13.45 17.07 6.17
CA LEU A 405 12.28 17.13 5.28
C LEU A 405 11.36 15.90 5.46
N GLY A 406 11.93 14.71 5.60
CA GLY A 406 11.17 13.49 5.85
C GLY A 406 10.43 13.52 7.18
N ILE A 407 11.08 13.97 8.27
CA ILE A 407 10.42 14.09 9.58
C ILE A 407 9.30 15.14 9.51
N LEU A 408 9.56 16.32 8.96
CA LEU A 408 8.52 17.36 8.81
C LEU A 408 7.38 16.91 7.92
N GLY A 409 7.66 16.28 6.78
CA GLY A 409 6.65 15.75 5.85
C GLY A 409 5.82 14.59 6.42
N SER A 410 6.33 13.89 7.44
CA SER A 410 5.57 12.85 8.15
C SER A 410 4.62 13.42 9.23
N THR A 411 4.56 14.74 9.38
CA THR A 411 3.69 15.48 10.31
C THR A 411 2.72 16.39 9.54
N PRO A 412 1.63 16.87 10.18
CA PRO A 412 0.68 17.77 9.54
C PRO A 412 1.20 19.22 9.39
N VAL A 413 2.40 19.54 9.86
CA VAL A 413 2.93 20.92 9.90
C VAL A 413 2.88 21.60 8.54
N VAL A 414 3.31 20.92 7.49
CA VAL A 414 3.31 21.49 6.12
C VAL A 414 1.88 21.74 5.63
N ARG A 415 0.97 20.79 5.84
CA ARG A 415 -0.44 20.93 5.50
C ARG A 415 -1.10 22.07 6.26
N ASP A 416 -0.83 22.16 7.56
CA ASP A 416 -1.48 23.15 8.43
C ASP A 416 -0.90 24.57 8.17
N ALA A 417 0.36 24.67 7.76
CA ALA A 417 0.95 25.92 7.27
C ALA A 417 0.30 26.35 5.94
N ALA A 418 0.13 25.45 4.98
CA ALA A 418 -0.53 25.74 3.71
C ALA A 418 -1.97 26.22 3.92
N ARG A 419 -2.73 25.57 4.83
CA ARG A 419 -4.11 25.95 5.17
C ARG A 419 -4.26 27.38 5.70
N ARG A 420 -3.22 27.96 6.32
CA ARG A 420 -3.28 29.34 6.85
C ARG A 420 -3.33 30.40 5.77
N ILE A 421 -2.82 30.09 4.59
CA ILE A 421 -2.79 31.00 3.42
C ILE A 421 -3.85 30.62 2.38
N ASP A 422 -4.55 29.51 2.59
CA ASP A 422 -5.60 29.02 1.68
C ASP A 422 -6.74 30.05 1.55
N GLY A 423 -7.29 30.19 0.34
CA GLY A 423 -8.34 31.15 0.03
C GLY A 423 -7.89 32.61 -0.13
N THR A 424 -6.61 32.94 0.16
CA THR A 424 -6.06 34.28 -0.13
C THR A 424 -5.53 34.34 -1.57
N LYS A 425 -5.57 35.52 -2.21
CA LYS A 425 -5.00 35.70 -3.56
C LYS A 425 -3.52 35.32 -3.60
N ALA A 426 -2.74 35.71 -2.57
CA ALA A 426 -1.34 35.33 -2.44
C ALA A 426 -1.18 33.82 -2.27
N GLY A 427 -2.02 33.17 -1.49
CA GLY A 427 -2.02 31.72 -1.28
C GLY A 427 -2.24 30.94 -2.56
N VAL A 428 -3.21 31.35 -3.39
CA VAL A 428 -3.47 30.72 -4.69
C VAL A 428 -2.26 30.82 -5.63
N VAL A 429 -1.62 31.98 -5.70
CA VAL A 429 -0.43 32.19 -6.54
C VAL A 429 0.76 31.38 -6.01
N LEU A 430 1.00 31.41 -4.70
CA LEU A 430 2.07 30.63 -4.07
C LEU A 430 1.87 29.12 -4.25
N GLU A 431 0.65 28.64 -4.11
CA GLU A 431 0.32 27.25 -4.33
C GLU A 431 0.57 26.83 -5.78
N ALA A 432 0.09 27.62 -6.76
CA ALA A 432 0.32 27.33 -8.17
C ALA A 432 1.81 27.31 -8.52
N ALA A 433 2.57 28.31 -8.02
CA ALA A 433 4.00 28.36 -8.19
C ALA A 433 4.72 27.17 -7.53
N ALA A 434 4.33 26.79 -6.30
CA ALA A 434 4.89 25.64 -5.61
C ALA A 434 4.62 24.32 -6.35
N MET A 435 3.40 24.13 -6.89
CA MET A 435 3.06 22.95 -7.67
C MET A 435 3.84 22.87 -8.99
N LEU A 436 4.04 24.01 -9.65
CA LEU A 436 4.87 24.08 -10.87
C LEU A 436 6.34 23.74 -10.57
N VAL A 437 6.91 24.35 -9.53
CA VAL A 437 8.29 24.06 -9.09
C VAL A 437 8.42 22.58 -8.71
N LEU A 438 7.46 22.03 -7.98
CA LEU A 438 7.46 20.63 -7.60
C LEU A 438 7.44 19.70 -8.83
N LEU A 439 6.61 20.00 -9.84
CA LEU A 439 6.57 19.25 -11.09
C LEU A 439 7.91 19.32 -11.83
N ILE A 440 8.51 20.51 -11.94
CA ILE A 440 9.81 20.70 -12.62
C ILE A 440 10.91 19.91 -11.90
N VAL A 441 10.99 20.01 -10.57
CA VAL A 441 11.98 19.29 -9.77
C VAL A 441 11.77 17.77 -9.89
N CYS A 442 10.54 17.27 -9.76
CA CYS A 442 10.25 15.85 -9.96
C CYS A 442 10.64 15.39 -11.36
N THR A 443 10.36 16.21 -12.39
CA THR A 443 10.73 15.87 -13.77
C THR A 443 12.26 15.80 -13.94
N ALA A 444 13.00 16.74 -13.36
CA ALA A 444 14.46 16.71 -13.39
C ALA A 444 15.02 15.45 -12.76
N TYR A 445 14.53 15.06 -11.58
CA TYR A 445 14.92 13.81 -10.94
C TYR A 445 14.55 12.57 -11.78
N LEU A 446 13.39 12.55 -12.44
CA LEU A 446 12.96 11.43 -13.29
C LEU A 446 13.76 11.31 -14.58
N VAL A 447 14.32 12.41 -15.08
CA VAL A 447 15.19 12.42 -16.28
C VAL A 447 16.62 11.99 -15.92
N ASP A 448 17.12 12.44 -14.77
CA ASP A 448 18.47 12.13 -14.28
C ASP A 448 18.57 10.75 -13.63
N GLY A 449 17.52 10.34 -12.97
CA GLY A 449 17.48 9.10 -12.19
C GLY A 449 17.16 7.85 -13.01
N SER A 450 17.82 6.74 -12.69
CA SER A 450 17.37 5.41 -13.10
C SER A 450 16.01 5.10 -12.46
N PHE A 451 15.17 4.37 -13.20
CA PHE A 451 13.88 3.87 -12.74
C PHE A 451 13.97 3.23 -11.35
N SER A 452 13.29 3.79 -10.37
CA SER A 452 13.12 3.19 -9.04
C SER A 452 11.75 2.52 -8.98
N PRO A 453 11.68 1.18 -8.98
CA PRO A 453 10.41 0.47 -8.85
C PRO A 453 9.78 0.77 -7.50
N PHE A 454 8.47 0.71 -7.45
CA PHE A 454 7.72 0.80 -6.21
C PHE A 454 8.14 -0.32 -5.25
N LEU A 455 8.28 -0.01 -3.97
CA LEU A 455 8.67 -1.01 -2.96
C LEU A 455 7.71 -2.22 -2.95
N TYR A 456 6.41 -1.98 -3.19
CA TYR A 456 5.38 -3.02 -3.30
C TYR A 456 5.53 -3.98 -4.49
N PHE A 457 6.38 -3.71 -5.46
CA PHE A 457 6.71 -4.70 -6.49
C PHE A 457 7.66 -5.80 -6.01
N ARG A 458 8.22 -5.65 -4.80
CA ARG A 458 9.06 -6.68 -4.19
C ARG A 458 8.27 -7.75 -3.43
N PHE A 459 6.98 -7.51 -3.14
CA PHE A 459 6.19 -8.31 -2.20
C PHE A 459 5.01 -9.04 -2.84
#